data_8474cdf71dd3113bcadbac573eab59a2
#
_entry.id   8474cdf71dd3113bcadbac573eab59a2
#
_cell.length_a   1.000
_cell.length_b   1.000
_cell.length_c   1.000
_cell.angle_alpha   90.00
_cell.angle_beta   90.00
_cell.angle_gamma   90.00
#
_symmetry.space_group_name_H-M   'P 1'
#
loop_
_entity.id
_entity.type
_entity.pdbx_description
1 polymer ?
#
loop_
_entity_poly.entity_id
_entity_poly.type
_entity_poly.pdbx_seq_one_letter_code
_entity_poly.pdbx_strand_id
1 'polypeptide(L)'
;MYTKEESKEIKIQFWDGFKRYSKEKGRKMTSWVLRGTQIKEVQLKFDLNENGAFVILQIDSKLDSKRHSVYERFEKYKPVITDTCGTELKWEKDHFIEGFKEVSMIYYHLEGASIYNKDEWKSYFEFMFSKMTILEEAFLDVKDVVL
;
A
#
# COMPACT_ATOMS: atom_id res chain seq x y z
N MET A 1 -6.00 9.88 26.68
CA MET A 1 -4.88 9.09 26.15
C MET A 1 -5.24 7.60 26.18
N TYR A 2 -4.87 6.88 25.14
CA TYR A 2 -5.17 5.46 25.03
C TYR A 2 -4.04 4.62 25.63
N THR A 3 -4.42 3.56 26.35
CA THR A 3 -3.44 2.58 26.83
C THR A 3 -2.95 1.74 25.64
N LYS A 4 -1.86 1.01 25.86
CA LYS A 4 -1.30 0.10 24.86
C LYS A 4 -2.33 -0.97 24.44
N GLU A 5 -3.10 -1.49 25.39
CA GLU A 5 -4.14 -2.48 25.15
C GLU A 5 -5.32 -1.89 24.38
N GLU A 6 -5.75 -0.68 24.74
CA GLU A 6 -6.80 0.04 24.03
C GLU A 6 -6.41 0.34 22.59
N SER A 7 -5.17 0.78 22.36
CA SER A 7 -4.63 1.03 21.02
C SER A 7 -4.62 -0.24 20.17
N LYS A 8 -4.24 -1.37 20.76
CA LYS A 8 -4.25 -2.67 20.08
C LYS A 8 -5.67 -3.06 19.68
N GLU A 9 -6.63 -2.88 20.57
CA GLU A 9 -8.04 -3.20 20.32
C GLU A 9 -8.62 -2.31 19.21
N ILE A 10 -8.32 -1.03 19.23
CA ILE A 10 -8.77 -0.09 18.20
C ILE A 10 -8.19 -0.50 16.83
N LYS A 11 -6.93 -0.92 16.79
CA LYS A 11 -6.29 -1.41 15.58
C LYS A 11 -7.01 -2.62 15.01
N ILE A 12 -7.34 -3.58 15.86
CA ILE A 12 -8.08 -4.78 15.47
C ILE A 12 -9.45 -4.40 14.90
N GLN A 13 -10.17 -3.51 15.58
CA GLN A 13 -11.48 -3.03 15.15
C GLN A 13 -11.39 -2.33 13.79
N PHE A 14 -10.35 -1.52 13.59
CA PHE A 14 -10.15 -0.82 12.32
C PHE A 14 -9.99 -1.80 11.16
N TRP A 15 -9.07 -2.75 11.29
CA TRP A 15 -8.80 -3.70 10.20
C TRP A 15 -9.97 -4.66 9.97
N ASP A 16 -10.70 -5.06 11.02
CA ASP A 16 -11.94 -5.83 10.87
C ASP A 16 -13.00 -5.01 10.14
N GLY A 17 -13.09 -3.73 10.43
CA GLY A 17 -13.99 -2.80 9.74
C GLY A 17 -13.66 -2.66 8.26
N PHE A 18 -12.38 -2.53 7.94
CA PHE A 18 -11.94 -2.47 6.54
C PHE A 18 -12.26 -3.76 5.80
N LYS A 19 -12.01 -4.88 6.43
CA LYS A 19 -12.32 -6.20 5.86
C LYS A 19 -13.81 -6.31 5.50
N ARG A 20 -14.70 -5.88 6.40
CA ARG A 20 -16.15 -5.87 6.14
C ARG A 20 -16.51 -4.91 5.02
N TYR A 21 -15.95 -3.70 5.04
CA TYR A 21 -16.16 -2.70 4.00
C TYR A 21 -15.77 -3.26 2.62
N SER A 22 -14.59 -3.84 2.53
CA SER A 22 -14.08 -4.44 1.28
C SER A 22 -15.02 -5.53 0.77
N LYS A 23 -15.48 -6.41 1.67
CA LYS A 23 -16.39 -7.49 1.33
C LYS A 23 -17.74 -6.96 0.82
N GLU A 24 -18.28 -5.93 1.45
CA GLU A 24 -19.54 -5.28 1.03
C GLU A 24 -19.39 -4.64 -0.35
N LYS A 25 -18.20 -4.18 -0.70
CA LYS A 25 -17.89 -3.64 -2.03
C LYS A 25 -17.53 -4.72 -3.05
N GLY A 26 -17.64 -5.99 -2.69
CA GLY A 26 -17.42 -7.10 -3.59
C GLY A 26 -16.00 -7.68 -3.59
N ARG A 27 -15.15 -7.27 -2.66
CA ARG A 27 -13.76 -7.75 -2.57
C ARG A 27 -13.47 -8.40 -1.23
N LYS A 28 -13.36 -9.72 -1.19
CA LYS A 28 -12.80 -10.41 -0.03
C LYS A 28 -11.32 -10.08 0.07
N MET A 29 -10.77 -10.06 1.30
CA MET A 29 -9.35 -9.77 1.49
C MET A 29 -8.45 -10.75 0.73
N THR A 30 -8.89 -12.00 0.58
CA THR A 30 -8.16 -13.03 -0.17
C THR A 30 -8.14 -12.78 -1.67
N SER A 31 -8.99 -11.89 -2.19
CA SER A 31 -9.05 -11.57 -3.62
C SER A 31 -8.06 -10.46 -4.02
N TRP A 32 -7.50 -9.75 -3.05
CA TRP A 32 -6.46 -8.75 -3.31
C TRP A 32 -5.14 -9.47 -3.63
N VAL A 33 -4.38 -8.94 -4.58
CA VAL A 33 -3.08 -9.52 -4.97
C VAL A 33 -2.10 -9.57 -3.80
N LEU A 34 -1.92 -8.45 -3.10
CA LEU A 34 -1.03 -8.30 -1.95
C LEU A 34 0.32 -9.01 -2.15
N ARG A 35 0.56 -10.15 -1.50
CA ARG A 35 1.80 -10.91 -1.64
C ARG A 35 1.83 -11.81 -2.86
N GLY A 36 0.69 -12.02 -3.52
CA GLY A 36 0.57 -12.87 -4.70
C GLY A 36 1.02 -12.21 -5.99
N THR A 37 2.02 -11.32 -5.95
CA THR A 37 2.51 -10.58 -7.12
C THR A 37 3.27 -11.46 -8.11
N GLN A 38 3.76 -12.63 -7.69
CA GLN A 38 4.64 -13.51 -8.45
C GLN A 38 6.02 -12.88 -8.74
N ILE A 39 6.31 -11.72 -8.15
CA ILE A 39 7.64 -11.11 -8.17
C ILE A 39 8.11 -11.12 -6.72
N LYS A 40 9.16 -11.88 -6.45
CA LYS A 40 9.65 -12.15 -5.09
C LYS A 40 9.86 -10.89 -4.26
N GLU A 41 10.40 -9.84 -4.85
CA GLU A 41 10.76 -8.60 -4.16
C GLU A 41 9.57 -7.66 -3.98
N VAL A 42 8.41 -7.94 -4.58
CA VAL A 42 7.28 -7.00 -4.67
C VAL A 42 6.09 -7.49 -3.88
N GLN A 43 5.49 -6.58 -3.11
CA GLN A 43 4.20 -6.80 -2.50
C GLN A 43 3.36 -5.53 -2.56
N LEU A 44 2.05 -5.71 -2.59
CA LEU A 44 1.09 -4.62 -2.39
C LEU A 44 0.62 -4.69 -0.94
N LYS A 45 0.45 -3.55 -0.30
CA LYS A 45 0.04 -3.54 1.10
C LYS A 45 -0.74 -2.28 1.48
N PHE A 46 -1.58 -2.44 2.48
CA PHE A 46 -2.24 -1.34 3.18
C PHE A 46 -1.45 -1.04 4.46
N ASP A 47 -1.40 0.23 4.84
CA ASP A 47 -0.82 0.61 6.13
C ASP A 47 -1.56 1.81 6.71
N LEU A 48 -1.59 1.88 8.03
CA LEU A 48 -2.09 3.04 8.77
C LEU A 48 -1.21 3.19 10.01
N ASN A 49 -0.46 4.27 10.04
CA ASN A 49 0.48 4.58 11.12
C ASN A 49 0.38 6.05 11.51
N GLU A 50 1.31 6.55 12.34
CA GLU A 50 1.31 7.94 12.77
C GLU A 50 1.43 8.96 11.64
N ASN A 51 1.88 8.54 10.48
CA ASN A 51 2.03 9.41 9.30
C ASN A 51 0.79 9.43 8.40
N GLY A 52 -0.21 8.61 8.70
CA GLY A 52 -1.45 8.54 7.93
C GLY A 52 -1.74 7.18 7.35
N ALA A 53 -2.61 7.14 6.35
CA ALA A 53 -2.97 5.92 5.64
C ALA A 53 -2.20 5.80 4.33
N PHE A 54 -1.82 4.58 3.99
CA PHE A 54 -1.00 4.30 2.83
C PHE A 54 -1.55 3.11 2.04
N VAL A 55 -1.43 3.21 0.73
CA VAL A 55 -1.62 2.09 -0.19
C VAL A 55 -0.34 1.97 -0.99
N ILE A 56 0.37 0.86 -0.85
CA ILE A 56 1.79 0.77 -1.22
C ILE A 56 2.07 -0.41 -2.14
N LEU A 57 2.85 -0.15 -3.20
CA LEU A 57 3.63 -1.17 -3.90
C LEU A 57 5.03 -1.07 -3.31
N GLN A 58 5.44 -2.09 -2.54
CA GLN A 58 6.73 -2.10 -1.86
C GLN A 58 7.68 -3.07 -2.53
N ILE A 59 8.90 -2.60 -2.74
CA ILE A 59 9.98 -3.40 -3.31
C ILE A 59 11.02 -3.57 -2.22
N ASP A 60 11.32 -4.82 -1.87
CA ASP A 60 12.19 -5.17 -0.77
C ASP A 60 13.15 -6.27 -1.21
N SER A 61 14.42 -6.11 -0.88
CA SER A 61 15.44 -7.11 -1.15
C SER A 61 16.58 -6.92 -0.15
N LYS A 62 17.26 -8.00 0.18
CA LYS A 62 18.47 -7.95 1.01
C LYS A 62 19.62 -7.22 0.31
N LEU A 63 19.58 -7.16 -1.03
CA LEU A 63 20.59 -6.49 -1.84
C LEU A 63 20.00 -5.21 -2.42
N ASP A 64 20.62 -4.06 -2.12
CA ASP A 64 20.20 -2.77 -2.65
C ASP A 64 20.21 -2.75 -4.18
N SER A 65 21.23 -3.37 -4.79
CA SER A 65 21.34 -3.46 -6.26
C SER A 65 20.14 -4.17 -6.87
N LYS A 66 19.66 -5.23 -6.24
CA LYS A 66 18.50 -5.98 -6.71
C LYS A 66 17.22 -5.15 -6.55
N ARG A 67 17.06 -4.50 -5.40
CA ARG A 67 15.92 -3.63 -5.10
C ARG A 67 15.86 -2.48 -6.11
N HIS A 68 16.99 -1.83 -6.37
CA HIS A 68 17.08 -0.73 -7.34
C HIS A 68 16.76 -1.21 -8.76
N SER A 69 17.26 -2.39 -9.13
CA SER A 69 16.97 -2.97 -10.45
C SER A 69 15.47 -3.17 -10.66
N VAL A 70 14.78 -3.73 -9.66
CA VAL A 70 13.33 -3.95 -9.74
C VAL A 70 12.59 -2.61 -9.80
N TYR A 71 12.96 -1.66 -8.94
CA TYR A 71 12.35 -0.32 -8.94
C TYR A 71 12.50 0.36 -10.30
N GLU A 72 13.69 0.30 -10.90
CA GLU A 72 13.97 0.93 -12.19
C GLU A 72 13.16 0.29 -13.32
N ARG A 73 12.82 -0.99 -13.21
CA ARG A 73 11.91 -1.63 -14.17
C ARG A 73 10.51 -1.04 -14.10
N PHE A 74 9.98 -0.78 -12.90
CA PHE A 74 8.71 -0.09 -12.73
C PHE A 74 8.81 1.36 -13.23
N GLU A 75 9.89 2.04 -12.90
CA GLU A 75 10.11 3.43 -13.30
C GLU A 75 10.12 3.61 -14.82
N LYS A 76 10.64 2.63 -15.54
CA LYS A 76 10.63 2.59 -16.99
C LYS A 76 9.20 2.68 -17.55
N TYR A 77 8.23 2.14 -16.85
CA TYR A 77 6.82 2.14 -17.23
C TYR A 77 6.00 3.19 -16.46
N LYS A 78 6.67 4.16 -15.85
CA LYS A 78 6.01 5.24 -15.10
C LYS A 78 4.93 5.96 -15.90
N PRO A 79 5.09 6.29 -17.19
CA PRO A 79 4.01 6.91 -17.96
C PRO A 79 2.75 6.06 -18.02
N VAL A 80 2.88 4.75 -18.20
CA VAL A 80 1.74 3.81 -18.23
C VAL A 80 1.07 3.75 -16.87
N ILE A 81 1.85 3.65 -15.80
CA ILE A 81 1.35 3.59 -14.42
C ILE A 81 0.65 4.91 -14.07
N THR A 82 1.24 6.04 -14.45
CA THR A 82 0.67 7.37 -14.19
C THR A 82 -0.64 7.59 -14.92
N ASP A 83 -0.80 7.04 -16.11
CA ASP A 83 -2.07 7.10 -16.86
C ASP A 83 -3.21 6.48 -16.05
N THR A 84 -2.96 5.37 -15.37
CA THR A 84 -3.95 4.69 -14.55
C THR A 84 -4.09 5.32 -13.16
N CYS A 85 -2.96 5.63 -12.52
CA CYS A 85 -2.92 6.02 -11.10
C CYS A 85 -2.97 7.53 -10.86
N GLY A 86 -2.67 8.33 -11.87
CA GLY A 86 -2.60 9.78 -11.73
C GLY A 86 -1.29 10.25 -11.08
N THR A 87 -1.16 11.57 -10.97
CA THR A 87 0.04 12.22 -10.42
C THR A 87 0.11 12.19 -8.90
N GLU A 88 -0.95 11.76 -8.22
CA GLU A 88 -0.98 11.61 -6.77
C GLU A 88 -0.09 10.47 -6.29
N LEU A 89 0.18 9.50 -7.16
CA LEU A 89 1.05 8.38 -6.84
C LEU A 89 2.48 8.88 -6.63
N LYS A 90 3.04 8.55 -5.49
CA LYS A 90 4.40 8.96 -5.09
C LYS A 90 5.40 7.85 -5.37
N TRP A 91 6.62 8.24 -5.70
CA TRP A 91 7.70 7.33 -6.07
C TRP A 91 8.91 7.62 -5.19
N GLU A 92 9.31 6.65 -4.37
CA GLU A 92 10.50 6.75 -3.53
C GLU A 92 11.40 5.53 -3.74
N LYS A 93 12.53 5.74 -4.39
CA LYS A 93 13.50 4.68 -4.66
C LYS A 93 14.12 4.17 -3.36
N ASP A 94 14.43 5.08 -2.43
CA ASP A 94 15.05 4.76 -1.16
C ASP A 94 14.21 5.33 -0.03
N HIS A 95 13.49 4.46 0.66
CA HIS A 95 12.68 4.81 1.81
C HIS A 95 13.17 4.02 3.02
N PHE A 96 13.61 4.72 4.06
CA PHE A 96 14.14 4.09 5.26
C PHE A 96 13.00 3.75 6.23
N ILE A 97 12.92 2.46 6.56
CA ILE A 97 12.02 1.99 7.62
C ILE A 97 12.80 2.04 8.93
N GLU A 98 12.37 2.92 9.84
CA GLU A 98 13.07 3.19 11.09
C GLU A 98 13.48 1.90 11.81
N GLY A 99 14.76 1.84 12.16
CA GLY A 99 15.33 0.73 12.92
C GLY A 99 15.66 -0.53 12.11
N PHE A 100 15.38 -0.55 10.80
CA PHE A 100 15.51 -1.80 10.04
C PHE A 100 16.26 -1.67 8.73
N LYS A 101 15.64 -1.10 7.70
CA LYS A 101 16.14 -1.25 6.33
C LYS A 101 15.56 -0.19 5.41
N GLU A 102 16.17 -0.10 4.22
CA GLU A 102 15.61 0.68 3.14
C GLU A 102 14.78 -0.21 2.22
N VAL A 103 13.66 0.33 1.73
CA VAL A 103 12.81 -0.28 0.72
C VAL A 103 12.56 0.74 -0.38
N SER A 104 12.06 0.28 -1.53
CA SER A 104 11.53 1.19 -2.53
C SER A 104 10.01 1.17 -2.44
N MET A 105 9.37 2.33 -2.65
CA MET A 105 7.93 2.45 -2.50
C MET A 105 7.33 3.24 -3.66
N ILE A 106 6.21 2.74 -4.15
CA ILE A 106 5.35 3.44 -5.09
C ILE A 106 3.97 3.43 -4.43
N TYR A 107 3.44 4.62 -4.07
CA TYR A 107 2.35 4.62 -3.10
C TYR A 107 1.46 5.85 -3.14
N TYR A 108 0.25 5.66 -2.58
CA TYR A 108 -0.66 6.74 -2.23
C TYR A 108 -0.59 6.99 -0.73
N HIS A 109 -0.69 8.26 -0.34
CA HIS A 109 -0.63 8.67 1.05
C HIS A 109 -1.80 9.61 1.39
N LEU A 110 -2.56 9.26 2.42
CA LEU A 110 -3.60 10.12 2.98
C LEU A 110 -3.10 10.67 4.31
N GLU A 111 -2.67 11.93 4.31
CA GLU A 111 -2.17 12.60 5.51
C GLU A 111 -3.30 12.83 6.53
N GLY A 112 -2.96 12.81 7.80
CA GLY A 112 -3.91 13.09 8.89
C GLY A 112 -4.81 11.94 9.27
N ALA A 113 -4.78 10.83 8.53
CA ALA A 113 -5.57 9.65 8.91
C ALA A 113 -5.03 9.04 10.21
N SER A 114 -5.92 8.65 11.09
CA SER A 114 -5.55 8.06 12.38
C SER A 114 -6.62 7.06 12.83
N ILE A 115 -6.19 5.95 13.39
CA ILE A 115 -7.13 4.95 13.95
C ILE A 115 -7.99 5.54 15.07
N TYR A 116 -7.55 6.64 15.69
CA TYR A 116 -8.28 7.27 16.78
C TYR A 116 -9.40 8.18 16.30
N ASN A 117 -9.45 8.51 15.01
CA ASN A 117 -10.52 9.29 14.39
C ASN A 117 -11.62 8.37 13.87
N LYS A 118 -12.33 7.71 14.78
CA LYS A 118 -13.35 6.70 14.41
C LYS A 118 -14.43 7.23 13.47
N ASP A 119 -14.80 8.50 13.61
CA ASP A 119 -15.81 9.14 12.76
C ASP A 119 -15.36 9.23 11.30
N GLU A 120 -14.07 9.18 11.05
CA GLU A 120 -13.48 9.29 9.72
C GLU A 120 -13.10 7.93 9.11
N TRP A 121 -13.31 6.83 9.82
CA TRP A 121 -12.90 5.50 9.35
C TRP A 121 -13.49 5.15 8.00
N LYS A 122 -14.73 5.50 7.74
CA LYS A 122 -15.37 5.22 6.45
C LYS A 122 -14.59 5.88 5.30
N SER A 123 -14.16 7.12 5.47
CA SER A 123 -13.37 7.82 4.44
C SER A 123 -12.00 7.18 4.25
N TYR A 124 -11.38 6.67 5.33
CA TYR A 124 -10.12 5.93 5.23
C TYR A 124 -10.32 4.62 4.47
N PHE A 125 -11.40 3.91 4.73
CA PHE A 125 -11.73 2.68 4.01
C PHE A 125 -11.96 2.94 2.53
N GLU A 126 -12.67 4.02 2.20
CA GLU A 126 -12.90 4.43 0.80
C GLU A 126 -11.58 4.72 0.09
N PHE A 127 -10.68 5.44 0.75
CA PHE A 127 -9.34 5.72 0.23
C PHE A 127 -8.58 4.43 -0.04
N MET A 128 -8.47 3.57 0.97
CA MET A 128 -7.69 2.33 0.88
C MET A 128 -8.25 1.41 -0.21
N PHE A 129 -9.56 1.25 -0.25
CA PHE A 129 -10.22 0.39 -1.23
C PHE A 129 -10.02 0.92 -2.66
N SER A 130 -10.34 2.19 -2.89
CA SER A 130 -10.28 2.78 -4.23
C SER A 130 -8.85 2.87 -4.75
N LYS A 131 -7.91 3.28 -3.90
CA LYS A 131 -6.50 3.43 -4.31
C LYS A 131 -5.83 2.09 -4.55
N MET A 132 -6.12 1.07 -3.74
CA MET A 132 -5.58 -0.26 -3.99
C MET A 132 -6.17 -0.88 -5.25
N THR A 133 -7.45 -0.66 -5.53
CA THR A 133 -8.06 -1.13 -6.77
C THR A 133 -7.32 -0.57 -7.98
N ILE A 134 -7.01 0.71 -7.96
CA ILE A 134 -6.30 1.40 -9.05
C ILE A 134 -4.85 0.93 -9.13
N LEU A 135 -4.16 0.86 -8.00
CA LEU A 135 -2.75 0.46 -7.96
C LEU A 135 -2.57 -0.98 -8.40
N GLU A 136 -3.44 -1.86 -7.95
CA GLU A 136 -3.44 -3.27 -8.36
C GLU A 136 -3.63 -3.41 -9.87
N GLU A 137 -4.57 -2.65 -10.44
CA GLU A 137 -4.80 -2.64 -11.89
C GLU A 137 -3.54 -2.23 -12.65
N ALA A 138 -2.92 -1.14 -12.23
CA ALA A 138 -1.69 -0.64 -12.85
C ALA A 138 -0.55 -1.66 -12.73
N PHE A 139 -0.43 -2.29 -11.56
CA PHE A 139 0.56 -3.34 -11.34
C PHE A 139 0.35 -4.52 -12.30
N LEU A 140 -0.87 -4.99 -12.41
CA LEU A 140 -1.20 -6.14 -13.28
C LEU A 140 -0.93 -5.82 -14.76
N ASP A 141 -1.12 -4.56 -15.16
CA ASP A 141 -0.85 -4.13 -16.53
C ASP A 141 0.63 -4.19 -16.90
N VAL A 142 1.53 -3.94 -15.93
CA VAL A 142 2.99 -3.92 -16.21
C VAL A 142 3.73 -5.14 -15.67
N LYS A 143 3.07 -5.98 -14.92
CA LYS A 143 3.68 -7.13 -14.24
C LYS A 143 4.55 -7.99 -15.16
N ASP A 144 4.03 -8.36 -16.32
CA ASP A 144 4.72 -9.28 -17.23
C ASP A 144 5.98 -8.68 -17.85
N VAL A 145 6.04 -7.35 -17.96
CA VAL A 145 7.21 -6.67 -18.52
C VAL A 145 8.21 -6.27 -17.45
N VAL A 146 7.80 -6.27 -16.19
CA VAL A 146 8.67 -5.99 -15.03
C VAL A 146 9.35 -7.28 -14.52
N LEU A 147 8.69 -8.40 -14.66
CA LEU A 147 9.22 -9.71 -14.24
C LEU A 147 10.64 -9.99 -14.74
#